data_4b0be138f5ec2b937f2d02fe7bddbcc6
#
_entry.id   4b0be138f5ec2b937f2d02fe7bddbcc6
#
_cell.length_a   1.000
_cell.length_b   1.000
_cell.length_c   1.000
_cell.angle_alpha   90.00
_cell.angle_beta   90.00
_cell.angle_gamma   90.00
#
_symmetry.space_group_name_H-M   'P 1'
#
loop_
_entity.id
_entity.type
_entity.pdbx_description
1 polymer ?
#
loop_
_entity_poly.entity_id
_entity_poly.type
_entity_poly.pdbx_seq_one_letter_code
_entity_poly.pdbx_strand_id
1 'polypeptide(L)'
;LTGSHCTMGPVLVEIDKLIEKGAEITGIISDSVQSTDTRFGLASEIKEEISKRTKNALITTITDAEPVGPKKLFDVMIIAPCSGNTLAKLATGITDTPVLMAAKAHLRNGRPLVLGISTNDGLSINAKNLGLILNMKNIFFVPFGQDNPKEKVNSLVAHMQLISETLEQALTGRQIQPVLREHQKASVL
;
A
#
# COMPACT_ATOMS: atom_id res chain seq x y z
N LEU A 1 -3.65 1.35 -4.45
CA LEU A 1 -3.67 -0.11 -4.51
C LEU A 1 -2.80 -0.59 -5.68
N THR A 2 -2.01 -1.67 -5.48
CA THR A 2 -1.11 -2.22 -6.51
C THR A 2 -1.25 -3.73 -6.65
N GLY A 3 -0.57 -4.35 -7.62
CA GLY A 3 -0.82 -5.67 -8.16
C GLY A 3 -0.57 -6.91 -7.27
N SER A 4 -0.58 -6.80 -5.95
CA SER A 4 -0.57 -7.97 -5.05
C SER A 4 -2.00 -8.42 -4.73
N HIS A 5 -2.67 -8.97 -5.72
CA HIS A 5 -4.11 -9.28 -5.69
C HIS A 5 -4.52 -10.21 -4.54
N CYS A 6 -3.65 -11.13 -4.10
CA CYS A 6 -3.95 -12.07 -3.01
C CYS A 6 -4.16 -11.39 -1.64
N THR A 7 -3.70 -10.17 -1.46
CA THR A 7 -3.85 -9.39 -0.22
C THR A 7 -4.83 -8.21 -0.36
N MET A 8 -5.54 -8.12 -1.47
CA MET A 8 -6.52 -7.06 -1.71
C MET A 8 -7.70 -7.13 -0.72
N GLY A 9 -8.27 -8.31 -0.50
CA GLY A 9 -9.41 -8.49 0.40
C GLY A 9 -9.20 -7.91 1.80
N PRO A 10 -8.12 -8.27 2.52
CA PRO A 10 -7.79 -7.66 3.80
C PRO A 10 -7.68 -6.12 3.76
N VAL A 11 -7.17 -5.54 2.67
CA VAL A 11 -7.08 -4.07 2.52
C VAL A 11 -8.47 -3.45 2.36
N LEU A 12 -9.37 -4.07 1.61
CA LEU A 12 -10.76 -3.57 1.46
C LEU A 12 -11.49 -3.53 2.80
N VAL A 13 -11.28 -4.52 3.66
CA VAL A 13 -11.84 -4.54 5.02
C VAL A 13 -11.32 -3.35 5.85
N GLU A 14 -10.04 -3.01 5.72
CA GLU A 14 -9.48 -1.87 6.45
C GLU A 14 -9.98 -0.53 5.89
N ILE A 15 -10.26 -0.43 4.59
CA ILE A 15 -10.92 0.74 3.98
C ILE A 15 -12.29 0.96 4.64
N ASP A 16 -13.10 -0.09 4.79
CA ASP A 16 -14.42 0.01 5.43
C ASP A 16 -14.30 0.53 6.87
N LYS A 17 -13.37 0.00 7.67
CA LYS A 17 -13.10 0.46 9.04
C LYS A 17 -12.64 1.93 9.12
N LEU A 18 -11.82 2.37 8.17
CA LEU A 18 -11.38 3.76 8.11
C LEU A 18 -12.55 4.71 7.80
N ILE A 19 -13.43 4.31 6.89
CA ILE A 19 -14.65 5.07 6.58
C ILE A 19 -15.58 5.15 7.79
N GLU A 20 -15.76 4.05 8.53
CA GLU A 20 -16.53 4.04 9.78
C GLU A 20 -15.94 4.99 10.84
N LYS A 21 -14.63 5.17 10.86
CA LYS A 21 -13.92 6.15 11.71
C LYS A 21 -14.02 7.60 11.19
N GLY A 22 -14.68 7.83 10.07
CA GLY A 22 -14.88 9.16 9.49
C GLY A 22 -13.78 9.61 8.52
N ALA A 23 -12.91 8.71 8.06
CA ALA A 23 -11.91 9.05 7.06
C ALA A 23 -12.55 9.27 5.68
N GLU A 24 -12.14 10.33 5.00
CA GLU A 24 -12.45 10.55 3.59
C GLU A 24 -11.38 9.89 2.72
N ILE A 25 -11.77 8.90 1.92
CA ILE A 25 -10.83 8.08 1.16
C ILE A 25 -11.00 8.32 -0.34
N THR A 26 -9.87 8.51 -1.03
CA THR A 26 -9.78 8.52 -2.49
C THR A 26 -8.95 7.34 -2.95
N GLY A 27 -9.51 6.50 -3.81
CA GLY A 27 -8.83 5.35 -4.39
C GLY A 27 -7.87 5.76 -5.50
N ILE A 28 -6.63 5.26 -5.45
CA ILE A 28 -5.63 5.37 -6.51
C ILE A 28 -5.23 3.95 -6.89
N ILE A 29 -5.37 3.57 -8.16
CA ILE A 29 -5.13 2.21 -8.61
C ILE A 29 -4.07 2.16 -9.72
N SER A 30 -3.16 1.19 -9.60
CA SER A 30 -2.11 0.97 -10.62
C SER A 30 -2.69 0.34 -11.89
N ASP A 31 -1.96 0.44 -13.00
CA ASP A 31 -2.36 -0.13 -14.29
C ASP A 31 -2.65 -1.64 -14.18
N SER A 32 -1.86 -2.38 -13.40
CA SER A 32 -2.10 -3.81 -13.18
C SER A 32 -3.42 -4.10 -12.46
N VAL A 33 -3.84 -3.27 -11.52
CA VAL A 33 -5.14 -3.41 -10.85
C VAL A 33 -6.29 -3.03 -11.78
N GLN A 34 -6.04 -2.12 -12.71
CA GLN A 34 -7.07 -1.66 -13.67
C GLN A 34 -7.36 -2.66 -14.78
N SER A 35 -6.37 -3.47 -15.19
CA SER A 35 -6.43 -4.21 -16.46
C SER A 35 -6.12 -5.70 -16.35
N THR A 36 -5.70 -6.21 -15.18
CA THR A 36 -5.28 -7.60 -15.07
C THR A 36 -6.30 -8.42 -14.30
N ASP A 37 -6.98 -9.33 -15.01
CA ASP A 37 -7.81 -10.35 -14.40
C ASP A 37 -6.94 -11.44 -13.76
N THR A 38 -7.33 -11.86 -12.59
CA THR A 38 -6.58 -12.87 -11.84
C THR A 38 -7.52 -13.91 -11.23
N ARG A 39 -6.97 -14.99 -10.70
CA ARG A 39 -7.75 -15.98 -9.92
C ARG A 39 -8.42 -15.39 -8.65
N PHE A 40 -8.07 -14.18 -8.27
CA PHE A 40 -8.62 -13.49 -7.10
C PHE A 40 -9.75 -12.52 -7.43
N GLY A 41 -10.10 -12.37 -8.71
CA GLY A 41 -11.18 -11.52 -9.20
C GLY A 41 -10.84 -10.84 -10.51
N LEU A 42 -11.89 -10.31 -11.16
CA LEU A 42 -11.76 -9.51 -12.37
C LEU A 42 -11.32 -8.07 -12.02
N ALA A 43 -10.52 -7.47 -12.88
CA ALA A 43 -10.08 -6.07 -12.70
C ALA A 43 -11.28 -5.10 -12.61
N SER A 44 -12.33 -5.34 -13.40
CA SER A 44 -13.57 -4.56 -13.36
C SER A 44 -14.28 -4.64 -12.00
N GLU A 45 -14.35 -5.84 -11.40
CA GLU A 45 -14.99 -6.05 -10.10
C GLU A 45 -14.22 -5.34 -8.99
N ILE A 46 -12.87 -5.47 -8.97
CA ILE A 46 -12.01 -4.80 -7.99
C ILE A 46 -12.18 -3.27 -8.09
N LYS A 47 -12.21 -2.74 -9.31
CA LYS A 47 -12.42 -1.31 -9.55
C LYS A 47 -13.78 -0.84 -9.03
N GLU A 48 -14.84 -1.61 -9.30
CA GLU A 48 -16.19 -1.31 -8.83
C GLU A 48 -16.28 -1.35 -7.29
N GLU A 49 -15.69 -2.37 -6.67
CA GLU A 49 -15.62 -2.52 -5.21
C GLU A 49 -14.94 -1.34 -4.51
N ILE A 50 -13.84 -0.83 -5.08
CA ILE A 50 -13.13 0.33 -4.55
C ILE A 50 -13.99 1.59 -4.76
N SER A 51 -14.57 1.78 -5.95
CA SER A 51 -15.42 2.95 -6.26
C SER A 51 -16.63 3.04 -5.36
N LYS A 52 -17.28 1.91 -5.05
CA LYS A 52 -18.45 1.87 -4.16
C LYS A 52 -18.11 2.31 -2.73
N ARG A 53 -16.93 1.92 -2.25
CA ARG A 53 -16.48 2.23 -0.89
C ARG A 53 -16.04 3.68 -0.75
N THR A 54 -15.20 4.15 -1.66
CA THR A 54 -14.54 5.44 -1.49
C THR A 54 -15.40 6.65 -1.84
N LYS A 55 -16.52 6.46 -2.54
CA LYS A 55 -17.44 7.53 -3.00
C LYS A 55 -16.81 8.66 -3.83
N ASN A 56 -15.49 8.72 -3.90
CA ASN A 56 -14.72 9.66 -4.68
C ASN A 56 -14.33 9.06 -6.04
N ALA A 57 -14.16 9.90 -7.04
CA ALA A 57 -13.62 9.45 -8.33
C ALA A 57 -12.25 8.81 -8.14
N LEU A 58 -12.05 7.63 -8.77
CA LEU A 58 -10.76 6.96 -8.72
C LEU A 58 -9.71 7.71 -9.54
N ILE A 59 -8.51 7.84 -9.00
CA ILE A 59 -7.33 8.29 -9.73
C ILE A 59 -6.75 7.07 -10.46
N THR A 60 -6.82 7.11 -11.79
CA THR A 60 -6.46 5.98 -12.65
C THR A 60 -5.38 6.31 -13.67
N THR A 61 -5.02 7.58 -13.83
CA THR A 61 -3.98 8.04 -14.75
C THR A 61 -2.90 8.84 -14.03
N ILE A 62 -1.74 8.96 -14.65
CA ILE A 62 -0.65 9.80 -14.14
C ILE A 62 -1.11 11.28 -14.09
N THR A 63 -1.83 11.72 -15.10
CA THR A 63 -2.35 13.09 -15.19
C THR A 63 -3.32 13.40 -14.04
N ASP A 64 -4.21 12.46 -13.69
CA ASP A 64 -5.13 12.65 -12.56
C ASP A 64 -4.40 12.65 -11.20
N ALA A 65 -3.22 12.03 -11.13
CA ALA A 65 -2.39 11.99 -9.93
C ALA A 65 -1.55 13.26 -9.72
N GLU A 66 -1.24 14.03 -10.77
CA GLU A 66 -0.42 15.24 -10.68
C GLU A 66 -0.96 16.28 -9.68
N PRO A 67 -2.28 16.56 -9.59
CA PRO A 67 -2.85 17.53 -8.64
C PRO A 67 -2.62 17.19 -7.16
N VAL A 68 -2.30 15.94 -6.82
CA VAL A 68 -2.05 15.50 -5.43
C VAL A 68 -1.02 16.38 -4.73
N GLY A 69 0.04 16.76 -5.44
CA GLY A 69 1.10 17.61 -4.89
C GLY A 69 0.70 19.09 -4.74
N PRO A 70 0.42 19.79 -5.84
CA PRO A 70 0.11 21.23 -5.82
C PRO A 70 -1.11 21.58 -4.95
N LYS A 71 -2.13 20.73 -4.98
CA LYS A 71 -3.37 20.94 -4.20
C LYS A 71 -3.31 20.39 -2.78
N LYS A 72 -2.24 19.66 -2.42
CA LYS A 72 -2.08 19.02 -1.10
C LYS A 72 -3.33 18.23 -0.71
N LEU A 73 -3.81 17.34 -1.60
CA LEU A 73 -5.12 16.70 -1.51
C LEU A 73 -5.31 15.81 -0.28
N PHE A 74 -4.24 15.16 0.21
CA PHE A 74 -4.33 14.16 1.27
C PHE A 74 -3.46 14.53 2.47
N ASP A 75 -3.91 14.22 3.68
CA ASP A 75 -3.11 14.37 4.91
C ASP A 75 -2.10 13.23 5.05
N VAL A 76 -2.50 12.02 4.67
CA VAL A 76 -1.67 10.83 4.62
C VAL A 76 -2.02 10.01 3.37
N MET A 77 -1.03 9.31 2.83
CA MET A 77 -1.24 8.38 1.72
C MET A 77 -0.78 6.99 2.13
N ILE A 78 -1.49 5.95 1.67
CA ILE A 78 -1.06 4.56 1.85
C ILE A 78 -1.00 3.83 0.51
N ILE A 79 0.05 3.04 0.32
CA ILE A 79 0.14 2.03 -0.74
C ILE A 79 -0.05 0.66 -0.11
N ALA A 80 -1.26 0.12 -0.21
CA ALA A 80 -1.62 -1.20 0.31
C ALA A 80 -2.60 -1.90 -0.65
N PRO A 81 -2.28 -3.12 -1.08
CA PRO A 81 -0.98 -3.75 -0.93
C PRO A 81 0.10 -3.02 -1.74
N CYS A 82 1.35 -3.02 -1.26
CA CYS A 82 2.52 -2.54 -1.98
C CYS A 82 3.28 -3.74 -2.56
N SER A 83 3.17 -3.93 -3.87
CA SER A 83 3.86 -5.02 -4.59
C SER A 83 5.38 -4.78 -4.68
N GLY A 84 6.15 -5.85 -4.88
CA GLY A 84 7.61 -5.76 -5.07
C GLY A 84 8.02 -4.84 -6.22
N ASN A 85 7.27 -4.85 -7.33
CA ASN A 85 7.47 -3.93 -8.45
C ASN A 85 7.29 -2.46 -8.03
N THR A 86 6.22 -2.16 -7.28
CA THR A 86 5.96 -0.81 -6.78
C THR A 86 7.02 -0.37 -5.77
N LEU A 87 7.43 -1.27 -4.86
CA LEU A 87 8.51 -1.03 -3.91
C LEU A 87 9.83 -0.68 -4.62
N ALA A 88 10.21 -1.47 -5.64
CA ALA A 88 11.42 -1.25 -6.41
C ALA A 88 11.42 0.09 -7.16
N LYS A 89 10.31 0.41 -7.81
CA LYS A 89 10.13 1.69 -8.52
C LYS A 89 10.16 2.88 -7.56
N LEU A 90 9.50 2.79 -6.41
CA LEU A 90 9.53 3.83 -5.39
C LEU A 90 10.95 4.05 -4.87
N ALA A 91 11.70 2.98 -4.59
CA ALA A 91 13.09 3.05 -4.11
C ALA A 91 14.05 3.72 -5.12
N THR A 92 13.77 3.59 -6.41
CA THR A 92 14.60 4.14 -7.50
C THR A 92 14.06 5.44 -8.10
N GLY A 93 12.96 5.99 -7.55
CA GLY A 93 12.37 7.26 -7.99
C GLY A 93 11.62 7.19 -9.33
N ILE A 94 11.27 5.99 -9.80
CA ILE A 94 10.46 5.80 -11.02
C ILE A 94 9.00 6.14 -10.70
N THR A 95 8.36 6.95 -11.57
CA THR A 95 7.01 7.48 -11.36
C THR A 95 6.11 7.28 -12.59
N ASP A 96 6.15 6.09 -13.15
CA ASP A 96 5.48 5.69 -14.39
C ASP A 96 4.08 5.08 -14.17
N THR A 97 3.52 5.22 -13.00
CA THR A 97 2.15 4.78 -12.68
C THR A 97 1.41 5.85 -11.87
N PRO A 98 0.07 5.86 -11.87
CA PRO A 98 -0.72 6.79 -11.06
C PRO A 98 -0.34 6.75 -9.58
N VAL A 99 -0.14 5.55 -9.02
CA VAL A 99 0.23 5.35 -7.62
C VAL A 99 1.59 5.97 -7.29
N LEU A 100 2.60 5.75 -8.14
CA LEU A 100 3.95 6.27 -7.93
C LEU A 100 4.02 7.79 -8.17
N MET A 101 3.28 8.30 -9.14
CA MET A 101 3.17 9.74 -9.36
C MET A 101 2.52 10.43 -8.15
N ALA A 102 1.41 9.89 -7.64
CA ALA A 102 0.76 10.41 -6.44
C ALA A 102 1.69 10.35 -5.22
N ALA A 103 2.41 9.22 -5.01
CA ALA A 103 3.35 9.08 -3.90
C ALA A 103 4.47 10.12 -3.95
N LYS A 104 5.10 10.31 -5.12
CA LYS A 104 6.11 11.37 -5.33
C LYS A 104 5.54 12.76 -5.04
N ALA A 105 4.36 13.06 -5.57
CA ALA A 105 3.71 14.36 -5.41
C ALA A 105 3.35 14.62 -3.94
N HIS A 106 2.92 13.59 -3.22
CA HIS A 106 2.58 13.65 -1.80
C HIS A 106 3.83 13.84 -0.91
N LEU A 107 4.85 13.02 -1.10
CA LEU A 107 6.12 13.09 -0.36
C LEU A 107 6.85 14.43 -0.55
N ARG A 108 6.75 15.05 -1.73
CA ARG A 108 7.31 16.39 -1.99
C ARG A 108 6.78 17.45 -1.02
N ASN A 109 5.60 17.26 -0.48
CA ASN A 109 4.99 18.16 0.52
C ASN A 109 5.39 17.82 1.96
N GLY A 110 6.30 16.87 2.18
CA GLY A 110 6.70 16.41 3.50
C GLY A 110 5.61 15.63 4.24
N ARG A 111 4.57 15.18 3.54
CA ARG A 111 3.45 14.44 4.13
C ARG A 111 3.73 12.94 4.21
N PRO A 112 3.16 12.22 5.20
CA PRO A 112 3.47 10.83 5.44
C PRO A 112 2.92 9.88 4.37
N LEU A 113 3.76 8.94 3.92
CA LEU A 113 3.40 7.82 3.09
C LEU A 113 3.53 6.52 3.89
N VAL A 114 2.48 5.72 3.93
CA VAL A 114 2.46 4.41 4.58
C VAL A 114 2.57 3.30 3.52
N LEU A 115 3.31 2.24 3.81
CA LEU A 115 3.48 1.09 2.92
C LEU A 115 2.99 -0.20 3.61
N GLY A 116 2.01 -0.86 3.02
CA GLY A 116 1.58 -2.22 3.36
C GLY A 116 2.21 -3.21 2.41
N ILE A 117 3.40 -3.72 2.73
CA ILE A 117 4.17 -4.60 1.85
C ILE A 117 3.44 -5.91 1.60
N SER A 118 3.43 -6.36 0.36
CA SER A 118 2.99 -7.70 -0.05
C SER A 118 3.77 -8.12 -1.30
N THR A 119 4.81 -8.92 -1.09
CA THR A 119 5.69 -9.35 -2.19
C THR A 119 6.33 -10.71 -1.90
N ASN A 120 6.55 -11.51 -2.94
CA ASN A 120 7.17 -12.82 -2.85
C ASN A 120 8.70 -12.81 -2.93
N ASP A 121 9.31 -11.65 -3.12
CA ASP A 121 10.75 -11.45 -3.30
C ASP A 121 11.36 -10.43 -2.31
N GLY A 122 10.66 -10.15 -1.21
CA GLY A 122 11.05 -9.15 -0.22
C GLY A 122 12.40 -9.44 0.47
N LEU A 123 12.74 -10.71 0.66
CA LEU A 123 14.02 -11.16 1.22
C LEU A 123 15.05 -11.57 0.15
N SER A 124 14.76 -11.35 -1.12
CA SER A 124 15.71 -11.58 -2.23
C SER A 124 16.02 -10.27 -2.96
N ILE A 125 15.62 -10.13 -4.23
CA ILE A 125 16.00 -8.95 -5.04
C ILE A 125 15.46 -7.62 -4.47
N ASN A 126 14.31 -7.64 -3.81
CA ASN A 126 13.71 -6.45 -3.19
C ASN A 126 14.24 -6.15 -1.77
N ALA A 127 15.07 -6.98 -1.17
CA ALA A 127 15.66 -6.69 0.15
C ALA A 127 16.44 -5.36 0.17
N LYS A 128 17.22 -5.08 -0.88
CA LYS A 128 17.94 -3.81 -1.04
C LYS A 128 16.99 -2.61 -1.15
N ASN A 129 15.90 -2.75 -1.89
CA ASN A 129 14.91 -1.69 -2.09
C ASN A 129 14.16 -1.39 -0.78
N LEU A 130 13.80 -2.44 -0.03
CA LEU A 130 13.22 -2.33 1.29
C LEU A 130 14.16 -1.59 2.25
N GLY A 131 15.45 -1.97 2.29
CA GLY A 131 16.47 -1.30 3.11
C GLY A 131 16.63 0.18 2.78
N LEU A 132 16.61 0.54 1.49
CA LEU A 132 16.63 1.94 1.05
C LEU A 132 15.41 2.72 1.57
N ILE A 133 14.21 2.18 1.41
CA ILE A 133 12.97 2.86 1.78
C ILE A 133 12.81 2.95 3.29
N LEU A 134 13.25 1.95 4.07
CA LEU A 134 13.23 1.99 5.54
C LEU A 134 14.02 3.18 6.11
N ASN A 135 14.98 3.71 5.35
CA ASN A 135 15.78 4.87 5.73
C ASN A 135 15.24 6.21 5.19
N MET A 136 14.15 6.20 4.42
CA MET A 136 13.59 7.42 3.85
C MET A 136 12.71 8.16 4.85
N LYS A 137 12.81 9.50 4.85
CA LYS A 137 11.95 10.36 5.70
C LYS A 137 10.50 10.34 5.21
N ASN A 138 9.58 10.45 6.16
CA ASN A 138 8.13 10.49 5.92
C ASN A 138 7.56 9.22 5.26
N ILE A 139 8.29 8.11 5.26
CA ILE A 139 7.78 6.81 4.86
C ILE A 139 7.69 5.91 6.09
N PHE A 140 6.53 5.32 6.28
CA PHE A 140 6.18 4.46 7.40
C PHE A 140 5.68 3.12 6.89
N PHE A 141 5.79 2.09 7.69
CA PHE A 141 5.42 0.74 7.30
C PHE A 141 4.30 0.21 8.19
N VAL A 142 3.30 -0.39 7.57
CA VAL A 142 2.45 -1.34 8.29
C VAL A 142 3.35 -2.47 8.74
N PRO A 143 3.36 -2.85 10.04
CA PRO A 143 4.20 -3.94 10.52
C PRO A 143 4.09 -5.17 9.64
N PHE A 144 5.20 -5.82 9.34
CA PHE A 144 5.28 -6.91 8.36
C PHE A 144 6.21 -8.03 8.81
N GLY A 145 6.06 -9.20 8.21
CA GLY A 145 6.90 -10.36 8.45
C GLY A 145 6.91 -11.32 7.26
N GLN A 146 7.52 -12.49 7.44
CA GLN A 146 7.47 -13.53 6.42
C GLN A 146 6.06 -14.13 6.34
N ASP A 147 5.56 -14.32 5.12
CA ASP A 147 4.24 -14.92 4.85
C ASP A 147 4.22 -16.41 5.25
N ASN A 148 5.07 -17.20 4.63
CA ASN A 148 5.26 -18.63 4.95
C ASN A 148 6.75 -18.98 4.86
N PRO A 149 7.48 -18.98 6.00
CA PRO A 149 8.93 -19.20 6.00
C PRO A 149 9.38 -20.57 5.44
N LYS A 150 8.49 -21.56 5.44
CA LYS A 150 8.82 -22.91 4.94
C LYS A 150 8.66 -23.07 3.43
N GLU A 151 7.60 -22.48 2.88
CA GLU A 151 7.23 -22.65 1.47
C GLU A 151 7.52 -21.43 0.61
N LYS A 152 7.54 -20.24 1.24
CA LYS A 152 7.75 -18.94 0.57
C LYS A 152 8.86 -18.16 1.25
N VAL A 153 10.06 -18.73 1.28
CA VAL A 153 11.21 -18.25 2.07
C VAL A 153 11.58 -16.79 1.88
N ASN A 154 11.25 -16.19 0.74
CA ASN A 154 11.54 -14.79 0.42
C ASN A 154 10.34 -13.85 0.51
N SER A 155 9.14 -14.39 0.82
CA SER A 155 7.91 -13.62 0.81
C SER A 155 7.75 -12.79 2.09
N LEU A 156 7.41 -11.51 1.92
CA LEU A 156 7.04 -10.61 3.00
C LEU A 156 5.60 -10.11 2.82
N VAL A 157 4.86 -10.06 3.92
CA VAL A 157 3.50 -9.56 3.94
C VAL A 157 3.27 -8.66 5.17
N ALA A 158 2.58 -7.55 4.97
CA ALA A 158 2.16 -6.67 6.04
C ALA A 158 0.93 -7.25 6.78
N HIS A 159 0.87 -6.98 8.08
CA HIS A 159 -0.30 -7.25 8.91
C HIS A 159 -1.37 -6.18 8.63
N MET A 160 -2.16 -6.37 7.55
CA MET A 160 -3.08 -5.35 7.02
C MET A 160 -4.07 -4.84 8.07
N GLN A 161 -4.44 -5.64 9.07
CA GLN A 161 -5.28 -5.22 10.19
C GLN A 161 -4.69 -4.09 11.05
N LEU A 162 -3.40 -3.78 10.89
CA LEU A 162 -2.73 -2.67 11.56
C LEU A 162 -2.68 -1.38 10.72
N ILE A 163 -3.34 -1.35 9.56
CA ILE A 163 -3.37 -0.17 8.68
C ILE A 163 -3.88 1.05 9.43
N SER A 164 -5.01 0.96 10.10
CA SER A 164 -5.62 2.09 10.81
C SER A 164 -4.69 2.68 11.86
N GLU A 165 -4.13 1.84 12.72
CA GLU A 165 -3.17 2.26 13.76
C GLU A 165 -1.90 2.87 13.15
N THR A 166 -1.38 2.27 12.07
CA THR A 166 -0.20 2.78 11.38
C THR A 166 -0.43 4.17 10.78
N LEU A 167 -1.59 4.40 10.17
CA LEU A 167 -1.97 5.71 9.62
C LEU A 167 -2.05 6.78 10.71
N GLU A 168 -2.68 6.47 11.86
CA GLU A 168 -2.78 7.37 13.01
C GLU A 168 -1.39 7.75 13.55
N GLN A 169 -0.47 6.80 13.68
CA GLN A 169 0.90 7.07 14.12
C GLN A 169 1.70 7.85 13.06
N ALA A 170 1.57 7.51 11.79
CA ALA A 170 2.25 8.19 10.70
C ALA A 170 1.86 9.68 10.60
N LEU A 171 0.61 10.04 10.88
CA LEU A 171 0.15 11.43 10.96
C LEU A 171 0.88 12.23 12.05
N THR A 172 1.37 11.56 13.09
CA THR A 172 2.19 12.18 14.15
C THR A 172 3.70 12.04 13.91
N GLY A 173 4.11 11.54 12.73
CA GLY A 173 5.51 11.33 12.37
C GLY A 173 6.17 10.13 13.04
N ARG A 174 5.40 9.16 13.53
CA ARG A 174 5.92 7.98 14.26
C ARG A 174 5.68 6.69 13.52
N GLN A 175 6.69 5.80 13.56
CA GLN A 175 6.58 4.42 13.08
C GLN A 175 6.01 3.55 14.22
N ILE A 176 4.93 2.82 13.93
CA ILE A 176 4.40 1.81 14.86
C ILE A 176 5.45 0.71 15.12
N GLN A 177 5.60 0.30 16.36
CA GLN A 177 6.58 -0.72 16.77
C GLN A 177 5.91 -1.93 17.44
N PRO A 178 6.50 -3.14 17.30
CA PRO A 178 7.63 -3.47 16.42
C PRO A 178 7.23 -3.46 14.95
N VAL A 179 8.11 -2.95 14.08
CA VAL A 179 7.89 -2.93 12.62
C VAL A 179 8.02 -4.33 12.00
N LEU A 180 8.88 -5.17 12.54
CA LEU A 180 9.01 -6.58 12.17
C LEU A 180 8.21 -7.43 13.15
N ARG A 181 7.28 -8.22 12.63
CA ARG A 181 6.44 -9.13 13.42
C ARG A 181 6.46 -10.52 12.81
N GLU A 182 6.42 -11.53 13.66
CA GLU A 182 6.16 -12.89 13.20
C GLU A 182 4.76 -12.98 12.58
N HIS A 183 4.67 -13.73 11.49
CA HIS A 183 3.37 -14.06 10.91
C HIS A 183 2.67 -15.03 11.86
N GLN A 184 1.58 -14.60 12.47
CA GLN A 184 0.77 -15.48 13.30
C GLN A 184 0.18 -16.58 12.41
N LYS A 185 0.60 -17.82 12.63
CA LYS A 185 -0.13 -18.97 12.09
C LYS A 185 -1.58 -18.81 12.54
N ALA A 186 -2.52 -18.87 11.59
CA ALA A 186 -3.89 -19.15 11.95
C ALA A 186 -3.85 -20.41 12.82
N SER A 187 -4.24 -20.30 14.08
CA SER A 187 -4.41 -21.43 14.96
C SER A 187 -5.42 -22.35 14.28
N VAL A 188 -4.94 -23.47 13.76
CA VAL A 188 -5.81 -24.56 13.32
C VAL A 188 -6.41 -25.09 14.62
N LEU A 189 -7.64 -24.67 14.92
CA LEU A 189 -8.52 -25.33 15.87
C LEU A 189 -9.11 -26.56 15.23
#